data_8502cca372d33ea207db18be0d073d6a
#
_entry.id   8502cca372d33ea207db18be0d073d6a
#
_cell.length_a   1.000
_cell.length_b   1.000
_cell.length_c   1.000
_cell.angle_alpha   90.00
_cell.angle_beta   90.00
_cell.angle_gamma   90.00
#
_symmetry.space_group_name_H-M   'P 1'
#
loop_
_entity.id
_entity.type
_entity.pdbx_description
1 polymer ?
#
loop_
_entity_poly.entity_id
_entity_poly.type
_entity_poly.pdbx_seq_one_letter_code
_entity_poly.pdbx_strand_id
1 'polypeptide(L)'
;MKRDGGLIHRLFFLINFNYRVEFPTKSGIIIKNKLRRIGMKNFFKKVPVNTFLKADSRLTRHLNARDLVALGIGAVIGTGIFILPGHEAAQHAGPAVAISFLLAAIVSGMVGMAYAEFSSAMPVAGSAYSFGSVIYGEIVGWIIGWGLLLEYFLAVSAEATGFASYFNNNILAPIGIHLPKALEAGPMEGGVINLSAVLIVLIVALILYQGANLSKRVENIAVIIKVAIIILFIVIGLFYIKAENYVPFYPKKFQTPPLGMGGISTAAATVFFAFIGFDALAANSAETKDPAKNVVKGIMGTVIIAVLLYVSFSLVLTGMVNYKRLNVDDPAAYALKVVGLTAWNKLITVGALVGIFTAMITMLLGGSRLLYALGRDGLLPDSMGSVHAKKMIPDHAVIVSTIVAAIFAGLVPLMELASLINAGTLIAFALISFGIIPLRHRKDIVNNGFKMSFYPVLPIISGLLSVYFIWMLPKMTKIMVGIWLIAGIVVYVTYGVRHSKLQKQ
;
A
#
# COMPACT_ATOMS: atom_id res chain seq x y z
N MET A 1 2.29 -45.45 -8.79
CA MET A 1 2.26 -44.14 -8.14
C MET A 1 2.92 -43.10 -9.04
N LYS A 2 2.15 -42.47 -9.90
CA LYS A 2 2.51 -41.34 -10.76
C LYS A 2 1.24 -40.50 -10.93
N ARG A 3 1.15 -39.35 -10.22
CA ARG A 3 0.20 -38.24 -10.49
C ARG A 3 0.47 -37.23 -9.38
N ASP A 4 1.02 -36.06 -9.76
CA ASP A 4 0.76 -34.76 -9.17
C ASP A 4 1.84 -33.70 -9.52
N GLY A 5 2.28 -33.73 -10.82
CA GLY A 5 3.11 -32.61 -11.39
C GLY A 5 2.33 -31.63 -12.27
N GLY A 6 0.97 -31.76 -12.32
CA GLY A 6 0.18 -31.12 -13.37
C GLY A 6 -0.25 -29.66 -13.13
N LEU A 7 -0.33 -29.20 -11.89
CA LEU A 7 -0.91 -27.87 -11.61
C LEU A 7 0.11 -26.74 -11.76
N ILE A 8 1.33 -26.95 -11.24
CA ILE A 8 2.42 -25.95 -11.33
C ILE A 8 2.89 -25.80 -12.77
N HIS A 9 2.95 -26.89 -13.54
CA HIS A 9 3.30 -26.87 -14.95
C HIS A 9 2.22 -26.16 -15.79
N ARG A 10 0.94 -26.26 -15.43
CA ARG A 10 -0.17 -25.56 -16.11
C ARG A 10 -0.21 -24.07 -15.77
N LEU A 11 0.13 -23.66 -14.57
CA LEU A 11 0.27 -22.24 -14.19
C LEU A 11 1.49 -21.59 -14.86
N PHE A 12 2.62 -22.31 -14.99
CA PHE A 12 3.78 -21.82 -15.74
C PHE A 12 3.51 -21.70 -17.25
N PHE A 13 2.64 -22.55 -17.79
CA PHE A 13 2.23 -22.51 -19.21
C PHE A 13 1.29 -21.32 -19.51
N LEU A 14 0.50 -20.86 -18.57
CA LEU A 14 -0.39 -19.70 -18.73
C LEU A 14 0.36 -18.36 -18.73
N ILE A 15 1.55 -18.30 -18.15
CA ILE A 15 2.37 -17.06 -18.07
C ILE A 15 3.27 -16.87 -19.30
N ASN A 16 3.53 -17.93 -20.09
CA ASN A 16 4.48 -17.90 -21.21
C ASN A 16 3.81 -17.95 -22.60
N PHE A 17 2.73 -17.17 -22.81
CA PHE A 17 1.94 -17.15 -24.04
C PHE A 17 2.58 -16.30 -25.16
N ASN A 18 3.82 -16.60 -25.54
CA ASN A 18 4.44 -16.04 -26.76
C ASN A 18 5.01 -17.11 -27.69
N TYR A 19 4.62 -18.39 -27.55
CA TYR A 19 4.89 -19.41 -28.52
C TYR A 19 3.61 -19.76 -29.29
N ARG A 20 3.69 -19.80 -30.63
CA ARG A 20 2.65 -20.30 -31.55
C ARG A 20 2.13 -21.66 -31.03
N VAL A 21 1.06 -21.66 -30.29
CA VAL A 21 0.33 -22.91 -30.03
C VAL A 21 -0.72 -23.02 -31.12
N GLU A 22 -0.44 -23.83 -32.14
CA GLU A 22 -1.43 -24.30 -33.08
C GLU A 22 -2.30 -25.33 -32.32
N PHE A 23 -3.53 -24.97 -32.02
CA PHE A 23 -4.53 -25.92 -31.58
C PHE A 23 -5.20 -26.57 -32.82
N PRO A 24 -4.98 -27.87 -33.12
CA PRO A 24 -5.52 -28.50 -34.28
C PRO A 24 -6.95 -29.04 -34.10
N THR A 25 -7.77 -28.45 -33.23
CA THR A 25 -9.17 -28.88 -33.02
C THR A 25 -10.15 -27.78 -33.42
N LYS A 26 -11.28 -28.20 -34.04
CA LYS A 26 -12.40 -27.30 -34.44
C LYS A 26 -12.89 -26.40 -33.32
N SER A 27 -12.82 -26.83 -32.06
CA SER A 27 -13.17 -26.06 -30.88
C SER A 27 -12.20 -24.87 -30.64
N GLY A 28 -10.89 -25.04 -30.90
CA GLY A 28 -9.91 -23.96 -30.79
C GLY A 28 -10.13 -22.84 -31.80
N ILE A 29 -10.58 -23.20 -33.01
CA ILE A 29 -10.88 -22.22 -34.07
C ILE A 29 -12.16 -21.44 -33.72
N ILE A 30 -13.16 -22.07 -33.12
CA ILE A 30 -14.41 -21.43 -32.72
C ILE A 30 -14.14 -20.45 -31.58
N ILE A 31 -13.33 -20.83 -30.60
CA ILE A 31 -12.92 -19.95 -29.48
C ILE A 31 -12.08 -18.79 -30.05
N LYS A 32 -11.11 -19.02 -30.93
CA LYS A 32 -10.29 -18.00 -31.56
C LYS A 32 -11.14 -17.01 -32.41
N ASN A 33 -12.15 -17.51 -33.12
CA ASN A 33 -13.05 -16.65 -33.90
C ASN A 33 -14.06 -15.88 -33.02
N LYS A 34 -14.53 -16.48 -31.92
CA LYS A 34 -15.41 -15.80 -30.97
C LYS A 34 -14.65 -14.73 -30.18
N LEU A 35 -13.41 -14.99 -29.77
CA LEU A 35 -12.47 -14.02 -29.19
C LEU A 35 -12.12 -12.89 -30.17
N ARG A 36 -11.96 -13.20 -31.45
CA ARG A 36 -11.71 -12.23 -32.51
C ARG A 36 -12.90 -11.30 -32.80
N ARG A 37 -14.16 -11.79 -32.65
CA ARG A 37 -15.40 -11.01 -32.79
C ARG A 37 -15.61 -10.02 -31.60
N ILE A 38 -15.07 -10.32 -30.41
CA ILE A 38 -15.18 -9.48 -29.21
C ILE A 38 -14.08 -8.40 -29.16
N GLY A 39 -13.25 -8.26 -30.19
CA GLY A 39 -12.14 -7.27 -30.17
C GLY A 39 -10.96 -7.67 -29.29
N MET A 40 -10.94 -8.91 -28.78
CA MET A 40 -9.93 -9.42 -27.81
C MET A 40 -8.56 -9.70 -28.41
N LYS A 41 -8.21 -9.05 -29.53
CA LYS A 41 -6.95 -9.30 -30.24
C LYS A 41 -5.69 -8.95 -29.46
N ASN A 42 -5.78 -8.13 -28.38
CA ASN A 42 -4.59 -7.47 -27.83
C ASN A 42 -4.52 -7.37 -26.30
N PHE A 43 -5.25 -8.18 -25.51
CA PHE A 43 -5.20 -8.09 -24.02
C PHE A 43 -3.77 -8.16 -23.44
N PHE A 44 -2.93 -9.01 -24.04
CA PHE A 44 -1.55 -9.20 -23.61
C PHE A 44 -0.55 -8.45 -24.53
N LYS A 45 -1.02 -7.49 -25.34
CA LYS A 45 -0.10 -6.64 -26.10
C LYS A 45 0.73 -5.83 -25.12
N LYS A 46 2.04 -5.99 -25.18
CA LYS A 46 2.99 -5.26 -24.36
C LYS A 46 3.08 -3.83 -24.84
N VAL A 47 3.00 -2.90 -23.91
CA VAL A 47 3.14 -1.47 -24.21
C VAL A 47 4.62 -1.15 -24.40
N PRO A 48 5.04 -0.45 -25.44
CA PRO A 48 6.42 -0.01 -25.59
C PRO A 48 6.85 0.93 -24.46
N VAL A 49 8.04 0.77 -23.91
CA VAL A 49 8.57 1.64 -22.82
C VAL A 49 8.55 3.10 -23.24
N ASN A 50 8.89 3.38 -24.51
CA ASN A 50 8.95 4.74 -25.05
C ASN A 50 7.61 5.48 -24.96
N THR A 51 6.47 4.78 -24.90
CA THR A 51 5.15 5.40 -24.70
C THR A 51 5.10 6.16 -23.39
N PHE A 52 5.52 5.53 -22.30
CA PHE A 52 5.54 6.14 -20.97
C PHE A 52 6.67 7.16 -20.84
N LEU A 53 7.88 6.88 -21.34
CA LEU A 53 9.00 7.82 -21.29
C LEU A 53 8.69 9.13 -22.03
N LYS A 54 7.99 9.07 -23.17
CA LYS A 54 7.54 10.27 -23.91
C LYS A 54 6.47 11.03 -23.14
N ALA A 55 5.51 10.34 -22.53
CA ALA A 55 4.46 10.96 -21.73
C ALA A 55 5.05 11.75 -20.54
N ASP A 56 6.12 11.23 -19.93
CA ASP A 56 6.77 11.81 -18.75
C ASP A 56 7.94 12.75 -19.10
N SER A 57 8.23 12.98 -20.39
CA SER A 57 9.38 13.79 -20.84
C SER A 57 9.36 15.27 -20.39
N ARG A 58 8.19 15.78 -20.00
CA ARG A 58 8.01 17.15 -19.50
C ARG A 58 8.31 17.30 -18.00
N LEU A 59 8.50 16.19 -17.28
CA LEU A 59 8.79 16.22 -15.84
C LEU A 59 10.25 16.60 -15.61
N THR A 60 10.47 17.55 -14.71
CA THR A 60 11.82 18.02 -14.36
C THR A 60 12.43 17.16 -13.26
N ARG A 61 13.67 16.71 -13.45
CA ARG A 61 14.40 15.90 -12.47
C ARG A 61 15.03 16.80 -11.39
N HIS A 62 14.41 16.84 -10.22
CA HIS A 62 14.86 17.69 -9.11
C HIS A 62 15.06 16.93 -7.79
N LEU A 63 14.44 15.73 -7.62
CA LEU A 63 14.51 14.95 -6.41
C LEU A 63 15.84 14.20 -6.26
N ASN A 64 16.40 14.22 -5.06
CA ASN A 64 17.58 13.44 -4.68
C ASN A 64 17.22 12.33 -3.66
N ALA A 65 18.19 11.51 -3.24
CA ALA A 65 17.92 10.38 -2.33
C ALA A 65 17.35 10.83 -0.97
N ARG A 66 17.76 11.97 -0.43
CA ARG A 66 17.24 12.48 0.86
C ARG A 66 15.79 12.92 0.73
N ASP A 67 15.46 13.58 -0.38
CA ASP A 67 14.08 13.95 -0.69
C ASP A 67 13.18 12.72 -0.79
N LEU A 68 13.65 11.66 -1.46
CA LEU A 68 12.91 10.42 -1.59
C LEU A 68 12.73 9.69 -0.25
N VAL A 69 13.75 9.64 0.60
CA VAL A 69 13.62 9.08 1.96
C VAL A 69 12.58 9.88 2.76
N ALA A 70 12.61 11.22 2.70
CA ALA A 70 11.63 12.05 3.39
C ALA A 70 10.21 11.79 2.87
N LEU A 71 10.01 11.76 1.54
CA LEU A 71 8.73 11.41 0.91
C LEU A 71 8.26 10.01 1.32
N GLY A 72 9.17 9.03 1.31
CA GLY A 72 8.85 7.66 1.71
C GLY A 72 8.44 7.54 3.17
N ILE A 73 9.19 8.16 4.09
CA ILE A 73 8.82 8.22 5.51
C ILE A 73 7.49 8.96 5.67
N GLY A 74 7.27 10.01 4.88
CA GLY A 74 6.01 10.77 4.83
C GLY A 74 4.81 9.90 4.49
N ALA A 75 4.96 9.02 3.50
CA ALA A 75 3.91 8.11 3.04
C ALA A 75 3.72 6.89 3.97
N VAL A 76 4.83 6.28 4.43
CA VAL A 76 4.82 5.00 5.16
C VAL A 76 4.44 5.18 6.63
N ILE A 77 4.87 6.25 7.30
CA ILE A 77 4.55 6.49 8.72
C ILE A 77 3.21 7.22 8.84
N GLY A 78 2.18 6.47 9.17
CA GLY A 78 0.82 6.92 9.43
C GLY A 78 0.19 6.15 10.59
N THR A 79 -1.08 5.84 10.48
CA THR A 79 -1.87 5.07 11.48
C THR A 79 -1.24 3.72 11.82
N GLY A 80 -0.55 3.10 10.86
CA GLY A 80 0.03 1.77 10.98
C GLY A 80 0.94 1.58 12.20
N ILE A 81 1.79 2.54 12.54
CA ILE A 81 2.66 2.41 13.72
C ILE A 81 1.94 2.72 15.04
N PHE A 82 0.95 3.62 15.02
CA PHE A 82 0.31 4.07 16.24
C PHE A 82 -0.76 3.12 16.76
N ILE A 83 -1.37 2.29 15.90
CA ILE A 83 -2.50 1.41 16.24
C ILE A 83 -2.17 -0.08 16.08
N LEU A 84 -1.60 -0.50 14.94
CA LEU A 84 -1.42 -1.93 14.66
C LEU A 84 -0.56 -2.68 15.68
N PRO A 85 0.53 -2.12 16.24
CA PRO A 85 1.34 -2.86 17.21
C PRO A 85 0.54 -3.32 18.42
N GLY A 86 -0.37 -2.48 18.92
CA GLY A 86 -1.22 -2.82 20.07
C GLY A 86 -2.27 -3.87 19.71
N HIS A 87 -3.01 -3.62 18.63
CA HIS A 87 -4.06 -4.52 18.17
C HIS A 87 -3.52 -5.92 17.83
N GLU A 88 -2.47 -6.00 17.02
CA GLU A 88 -1.91 -7.28 16.60
C GLU A 88 -1.19 -8.03 17.74
N ALA A 89 -0.63 -7.30 18.71
CA ALA A 89 -0.12 -7.93 19.92
C ALA A 89 -1.25 -8.58 20.73
N ALA A 90 -2.39 -7.91 20.87
CA ALA A 90 -3.52 -8.41 21.65
C ALA A 90 -4.22 -9.61 20.95
N GLN A 91 -4.36 -9.58 19.62
CA GLN A 91 -5.17 -10.52 18.87
C GLN A 91 -4.39 -11.72 18.31
N HIS A 92 -3.12 -11.55 17.92
CA HIS A 92 -2.41 -12.56 17.11
C HIS A 92 -1.02 -12.96 17.61
N ALA A 93 -0.21 -12.04 18.16
CA ALA A 93 1.21 -12.33 18.33
C ALA A 93 1.74 -12.15 19.78
N GLY A 94 1.02 -11.46 20.67
CA GLY A 94 1.60 -11.06 21.93
C GLY A 94 2.77 -10.09 21.73
N PRO A 95 3.75 -10.05 22.64
CA PRO A 95 4.97 -9.26 22.46
C PRO A 95 5.78 -9.62 21.22
N ALA A 96 5.61 -10.84 20.67
CA ALA A 96 6.25 -11.27 19.43
C ALA A 96 5.75 -10.52 18.18
N VAL A 97 4.79 -9.59 18.30
CA VAL A 97 4.39 -8.68 17.22
C VAL A 97 5.58 -7.91 16.62
N ALA A 98 6.63 -7.65 17.41
CA ALA A 98 7.88 -7.09 16.92
C ALA A 98 8.54 -7.95 15.82
N ILE A 99 8.46 -9.29 15.94
CA ILE A 99 8.91 -10.24 14.91
C ILE A 99 8.03 -10.12 13.67
N SER A 100 6.71 -9.91 13.84
CA SER A 100 5.79 -9.71 12.73
C SER A 100 6.15 -8.47 11.90
N PHE A 101 6.50 -7.36 12.55
CA PHE A 101 7.00 -6.16 11.87
C PHE A 101 8.33 -6.42 11.14
N LEU A 102 9.24 -7.19 11.74
CA LEU A 102 10.50 -7.56 11.09
C LEU A 102 10.26 -8.42 9.84
N LEU A 103 9.34 -9.40 9.90
CA LEU A 103 8.98 -10.22 8.74
C LEU A 103 8.32 -9.37 7.63
N ALA A 104 7.40 -8.49 7.98
CA ALA A 104 6.78 -7.56 7.03
C ALA A 104 7.84 -6.65 6.38
N ALA A 105 8.82 -6.16 7.15
CA ALA A 105 9.92 -5.34 6.64
C ALA A 105 10.84 -6.11 5.68
N ILE A 106 11.13 -7.38 5.96
CA ILE A 106 11.95 -8.22 5.07
C ILE A 106 11.25 -8.38 3.72
N VAL A 107 9.95 -8.69 3.71
CA VAL A 107 9.17 -8.80 2.48
C VAL A 107 9.13 -7.47 1.75
N SER A 108 8.83 -6.36 2.46
CA SER A 108 8.82 -5.00 1.89
C SER A 108 10.17 -4.60 1.30
N GLY A 109 11.29 -4.96 1.95
CA GLY A 109 12.63 -4.71 1.45
C GLY A 109 12.95 -5.47 0.17
N MET A 110 12.57 -6.75 0.09
CA MET A 110 12.74 -7.56 -1.11
C MET A 110 11.89 -7.03 -2.28
N VAL A 111 10.62 -6.70 -2.03
CA VAL A 111 9.75 -6.07 -3.03
C VAL A 111 10.29 -4.69 -3.42
N GLY A 112 10.75 -3.90 -2.45
CA GLY A 112 11.38 -2.60 -2.68
C GLY A 112 12.59 -2.68 -3.62
N MET A 113 13.41 -3.73 -3.50
CA MET A 113 14.50 -3.98 -4.47
C MET A 113 13.98 -4.28 -5.88
N ALA A 114 12.86 -4.99 -6.03
CA ALA A 114 12.26 -5.22 -7.34
C ALA A 114 11.75 -3.90 -7.96
N TYR A 115 11.05 -3.06 -7.18
CA TYR A 115 10.64 -1.72 -7.61
C TYR A 115 11.83 -0.82 -7.97
N ALA A 116 12.91 -0.90 -7.20
CA ALA A 116 14.14 -0.15 -7.47
C ALA A 116 14.80 -0.58 -8.80
N GLU A 117 14.81 -1.88 -9.11
CA GLU A 117 15.32 -2.38 -10.40
C GLU A 117 14.44 -1.92 -11.56
N PHE A 118 13.11 -2.00 -11.42
CA PHE A 118 12.18 -1.46 -12.42
C PHE A 118 12.37 0.03 -12.64
N SER A 119 12.43 0.82 -11.57
CA SER A 119 12.63 2.27 -11.66
C SER A 119 13.99 2.66 -12.25
N SER A 120 14.99 1.81 -12.05
CA SER A 120 16.33 1.97 -12.66
C SER A 120 16.30 1.69 -14.17
N ALA A 121 15.55 0.66 -14.59
CA ALA A 121 15.41 0.27 -15.99
C ALA A 121 14.43 1.16 -16.76
N MET A 122 13.36 1.62 -16.09
CA MET A 122 12.25 2.36 -16.67
C MET A 122 11.80 3.46 -15.69
N PRO A 123 12.46 4.64 -15.66
CA PRO A 123 12.09 5.74 -14.78
C PRO A 123 10.84 6.47 -15.30
N VAL A 124 9.65 5.92 -14.98
CA VAL A 124 8.34 6.40 -15.40
C VAL A 124 7.43 6.72 -14.22
N ALA A 125 6.55 7.72 -14.37
CA ALA A 125 5.67 8.18 -13.31
C ALA A 125 4.51 7.20 -12.98
N GLY A 126 4.18 6.29 -13.87
CA GLY A 126 3.09 5.33 -13.67
C GLY A 126 3.40 4.16 -12.73
N SER A 127 4.63 4.07 -12.17
CA SER A 127 5.05 3.02 -11.23
C SER A 127 4.65 1.61 -11.69
N ALA A 128 4.16 0.78 -10.77
CA ALA A 128 3.82 -0.62 -11.02
C ALA A 128 2.79 -0.84 -12.13
N TYR A 129 1.82 0.07 -12.32
CA TYR A 129 0.88 0.01 -13.44
C TYR A 129 1.62 0.01 -14.79
N SER A 130 2.54 0.96 -14.97
CA SER A 130 3.35 1.07 -16.19
C SER A 130 4.30 -0.12 -16.36
N PHE A 131 4.95 -0.55 -15.26
CA PHE A 131 5.83 -1.71 -15.27
C PHE A 131 5.09 -2.98 -15.70
N GLY A 132 3.90 -3.22 -15.13
CA GLY A 132 3.04 -4.34 -15.50
C GLY A 132 2.60 -4.31 -16.99
N SER A 133 2.23 -3.13 -17.48
CA SER A 133 1.80 -2.92 -18.86
C SER A 133 2.92 -3.22 -19.86
N VAL A 134 4.16 -2.84 -19.54
CA VAL A 134 5.35 -3.09 -20.38
C VAL A 134 5.77 -4.56 -20.36
N ILE A 135 5.75 -5.19 -19.20
CA ILE A 135 6.30 -6.54 -19.02
C ILE A 135 5.31 -7.63 -19.42
N TYR A 136 4.07 -7.52 -18.93
CA TYR A 136 3.06 -8.56 -19.10
C TYR A 136 1.99 -8.23 -20.14
N GLY A 137 1.82 -6.93 -20.42
CA GLY A 137 0.77 -6.41 -21.30
C GLY A 137 -0.31 -5.64 -20.54
N GLU A 138 -1.15 -4.94 -21.29
CA GLU A 138 -2.08 -3.93 -20.78
C GLU A 138 -3.05 -4.46 -19.71
N ILE A 139 -3.60 -5.68 -19.89
CA ILE A 139 -4.55 -6.26 -18.92
C ILE A 139 -3.90 -6.48 -17.55
N VAL A 140 -2.65 -6.96 -17.51
CA VAL A 140 -1.96 -7.19 -16.23
C VAL A 140 -1.58 -5.84 -15.60
N GLY A 141 -1.13 -4.88 -16.41
CA GLY A 141 -0.96 -3.51 -15.95
C GLY A 141 -2.24 -2.93 -15.37
N TRP A 142 -3.38 -3.13 -16.04
CA TRP A 142 -4.69 -2.72 -15.52
C TRP A 142 -5.02 -3.38 -14.18
N ILE A 143 -4.84 -4.70 -14.04
CA ILE A 143 -5.09 -5.43 -12.77
C ILE A 143 -4.22 -4.86 -11.65
N ILE A 144 -2.95 -4.58 -11.92
CA ILE A 144 -2.06 -3.92 -10.96
C ILE A 144 -2.60 -2.53 -10.61
N GLY A 145 -2.91 -1.69 -11.60
CA GLY A 145 -3.45 -0.35 -11.38
C GLY A 145 -4.77 -0.36 -10.62
N TRP A 146 -5.66 -1.30 -10.92
CA TRP A 146 -6.93 -1.48 -10.23
C TRP A 146 -6.76 -1.93 -8.76
N GLY A 147 -5.77 -2.78 -8.50
CA GLY A 147 -5.37 -3.16 -7.13
C GLY A 147 -4.80 -1.97 -6.35
N LEU A 148 -3.95 -1.16 -6.99
CA LEU A 148 -3.39 0.05 -6.39
C LEU A 148 -4.46 1.15 -6.16
N LEU A 149 -5.52 1.23 -6.98
CA LEU A 149 -6.65 2.13 -6.69
C LEU A 149 -7.33 1.74 -5.37
N LEU A 150 -7.57 0.44 -5.15
CA LEU A 150 -8.10 -0.04 -3.88
C LEU A 150 -7.18 0.36 -2.72
N GLU A 151 -5.88 0.14 -2.88
CA GLU A 151 -4.86 0.54 -1.89
C GLU A 151 -4.98 2.01 -1.52
N TYR A 152 -4.88 2.92 -2.49
CA TYR A 152 -4.89 4.36 -2.21
C TYR A 152 -6.20 4.85 -1.60
N PHE A 153 -7.35 4.38 -2.10
CA PHE A 153 -8.65 4.80 -1.57
C PHE A 153 -8.83 4.36 -0.12
N LEU A 154 -8.53 3.09 0.14
CA LEU A 154 -8.70 2.54 1.48
C LEU A 154 -7.59 3.00 2.44
N ALA A 155 -6.38 3.34 1.96
CA ALA A 155 -5.33 3.93 2.79
C ALA A 155 -5.77 5.27 3.36
N VAL A 156 -6.38 6.15 2.53
CA VAL A 156 -6.97 7.40 3.02
C VAL A 156 -8.03 7.12 4.07
N SER A 157 -8.88 6.11 3.85
CA SER A 157 -9.93 5.71 4.79
C SER A 157 -9.37 5.20 6.11
N ALA A 158 -8.36 4.34 6.06
CA ALA A 158 -7.69 3.78 7.23
C ALA A 158 -6.97 4.86 8.06
N GLU A 159 -6.27 5.77 7.38
CA GLU A 159 -5.66 6.93 8.04
C GLU A 159 -6.73 7.81 8.69
N ALA A 160 -7.86 8.06 8.03
CA ALA A 160 -8.94 8.87 8.57
C ALA A 160 -9.60 8.23 9.80
N THR A 161 -9.82 6.91 9.78
CA THR A 161 -10.36 6.16 10.91
C THR A 161 -9.41 6.22 12.12
N GLY A 162 -8.11 6.02 11.88
CA GLY A 162 -7.10 6.17 12.93
C GLY A 162 -6.99 7.60 13.47
N PHE A 163 -7.09 8.61 12.60
CA PHE A 163 -7.17 10.01 13.01
C PHE A 163 -8.37 10.25 13.92
N ALA A 164 -9.55 9.76 13.53
CA ALA A 164 -10.79 9.91 14.29
C ALA A 164 -10.67 9.30 15.68
N SER A 165 -10.08 8.11 15.81
CA SER A 165 -9.87 7.45 17.12
C SER A 165 -9.00 8.29 18.04
N TYR A 166 -7.85 8.76 17.56
CA TYR A 166 -6.97 9.63 18.35
C TYR A 166 -7.62 10.97 18.68
N PHE A 167 -8.32 11.58 17.74
CA PHE A 167 -8.98 12.87 17.91
C PHE A 167 -10.14 12.79 18.92
N ASN A 168 -11.02 11.79 18.78
CA ASN A 168 -12.16 11.61 19.66
C ASN A 168 -11.72 11.32 21.10
N ASN A 169 -10.79 10.35 21.29
CA ASN A 169 -10.39 9.87 22.62
C ASN A 169 -9.46 10.82 23.38
N ASN A 170 -8.66 11.62 22.67
CA ASN A 170 -7.59 12.39 23.30
C ASN A 170 -7.73 13.91 23.12
N ILE A 171 -8.62 14.38 22.25
CA ILE A 171 -8.92 15.82 22.07
C ILE A 171 -10.35 16.12 22.49
N LEU A 172 -11.36 15.43 21.91
CA LEU A 172 -12.77 15.74 22.20
C LEU A 172 -13.20 15.28 23.60
N ALA A 173 -12.94 14.02 23.96
CA ALA A 173 -13.35 13.47 25.25
C ALA A 173 -12.80 14.25 26.46
N PRO A 174 -11.53 14.71 26.51
CA PRO A 174 -11.00 15.50 27.63
C PRO A 174 -11.62 16.87 27.78
N ILE A 175 -12.27 17.43 26.76
CA ILE A 175 -12.99 18.71 26.82
C ILE A 175 -14.51 18.51 27.01
N GLY A 176 -14.92 17.27 27.34
CA GLY A 176 -16.32 16.93 27.62
C GLY A 176 -17.21 16.72 26.40
N ILE A 177 -16.63 16.65 25.18
CA ILE A 177 -17.37 16.35 23.95
C ILE A 177 -17.30 14.85 23.68
N HIS A 178 -18.44 14.18 23.84
CA HIS A 178 -18.60 12.76 23.54
C HIS A 178 -19.59 12.60 22.39
N LEU A 179 -19.11 12.03 21.27
CA LEU A 179 -19.98 11.72 20.16
C LEU A 179 -20.91 10.56 20.53
N PRO A 180 -22.20 10.61 20.14
CA PRO A 180 -23.06 9.44 20.22
C PRO A 180 -22.45 8.27 19.45
N LYS A 181 -22.57 7.03 19.94
CA LYS A 181 -22.04 5.82 19.30
C LYS A 181 -22.46 5.72 17.82
N ALA A 182 -23.64 6.21 17.49
CA ALA A 182 -24.13 6.24 16.11
C ALA A 182 -23.23 7.08 15.15
N LEU A 183 -22.52 8.08 15.66
CA LEU A 183 -21.65 8.98 14.89
C LEU A 183 -20.16 8.72 15.10
N GLU A 184 -19.80 7.87 16.04
CA GLU A 184 -18.41 7.57 16.42
C GLU A 184 -17.85 6.36 15.66
N ALA A 185 -18.71 5.43 15.24
CA ALA A 185 -18.31 4.16 14.65
C ALA A 185 -19.21 3.79 13.45
N GLY A 186 -18.68 2.95 12.58
CA GLY A 186 -19.43 2.37 11.46
C GLY A 186 -20.39 1.24 11.89
N PRO A 187 -21.21 0.72 10.94
CA PRO A 187 -22.22 -0.31 11.23
C PRO A 187 -21.61 -1.60 11.79
N MET A 188 -20.41 -1.97 11.40
CA MET A 188 -19.72 -3.19 11.86
C MET A 188 -19.29 -3.11 13.33
N GLU A 189 -19.20 -1.90 13.90
CA GLU A 189 -18.83 -1.63 15.30
C GLU A 189 -20.04 -1.18 16.14
N GLY A 190 -21.24 -1.29 15.57
CA GLY A 190 -22.50 -0.98 16.23
C GLY A 190 -22.86 0.51 16.27
N GLY A 191 -22.23 1.32 15.41
CA GLY A 191 -22.63 2.69 15.07
C GLY A 191 -23.43 2.76 13.78
N VAL A 192 -23.47 3.95 13.18
CA VAL A 192 -24.06 4.21 11.87
C VAL A 192 -22.99 4.73 10.91
N ILE A 193 -22.20 5.67 11.37
CA ILE A 193 -21.14 6.30 10.57
C ILE A 193 -20.04 6.87 11.48
N ASN A 194 -18.79 6.71 11.10
CA ASN A 194 -17.68 7.42 11.75
C ASN A 194 -17.58 8.84 11.17
N LEU A 195 -18.32 9.77 11.79
CA LEU A 195 -18.43 11.14 11.31
C LEU A 195 -17.08 11.88 11.34
N SER A 196 -16.27 11.69 12.38
CA SER A 196 -14.95 12.32 12.50
C SER A 196 -14.03 11.88 11.36
N ALA A 197 -14.07 10.59 10.97
CA ALA A 197 -13.30 10.08 9.85
C ALA A 197 -13.77 10.67 8.51
N VAL A 198 -15.07 10.77 8.28
CA VAL A 198 -15.61 11.41 7.07
C VAL A 198 -15.19 12.87 6.99
N LEU A 199 -15.34 13.63 8.08
CA LEU A 199 -15.04 15.06 8.10
C LEU A 199 -13.55 15.32 7.81
N ILE A 200 -12.64 14.54 8.37
CA ILE A 200 -11.21 14.76 8.11
C ILE A 200 -10.85 14.43 6.65
N VAL A 201 -11.46 13.41 6.04
CA VAL A 201 -11.28 13.14 4.60
C VAL A 201 -11.71 14.34 3.76
N LEU A 202 -12.86 14.94 4.08
CA LEU A 202 -13.37 16.12 3.38
C LEU A 202 -12.46 17.35 3.55
N ILE A 203 -11.91 17.56 4.76
CA ILE A 203 -10.96 18.64 5.03
C ILE A 203 -9.69 18.47 4.19
N VAL A 204 -9.11 17.26 4.18
CA VAL A 204 -7.94 16.94 3.35
C VAL A 204 -8.23 17.17 1.87
N ALA A 205 -9.38 16.71 1.40
CA ALA A 205 -9.80 16.89 0.02
C ALA A 205 -9.95 18.37 -0.36
N LEU A 206 -10.54 19.19 0.51
CA LEU A 206 -10.67 20.64 0.30
C LEU A 206 -9.30 21.32 0.17
N ILE A 207 -8.34 20.95 1.01
CA ILE A 207 -6.97 21.47 0.93
C ILE A 207 -6.34 21.12 -0.41
N LEU A 208 -6.44 19.85 -0.84
CA LEU A 208 -5.91 19.42 -2.14
C LEU A 208 -6.64 20.08 -3.31
N TYR A 209 -7.97 20.20 -3.23
CA TYR A 209 -8.79 20.80 -4.29
C TYR A 209 -8.49 22.27 -4.51
N GLN A 210 -8.03 23.00 -3.50
CA GLN A 210 -7.58 24.38 -3.63
C GLN A 210 -6.22 24.51 -4.36
N GLY A 211 -5.59 23.39 -4.70
CA GLY A 211 -4.26 23.40 -5.34
C GLY A 211 -3.13 23.63 -4.35
N ALA A 212 -3.40 23.48 -3.05
CA ALA A 212 -2.37 23.51 -2.02
C ALA A 212 -1.47 22.26 -2.14
N ASN A 213 -0.51 22.30 -3.06
CA ASN A 213 0.66 21.47 -2.93
C ASN A 213 1.27 21.85 -1.59
N LEU A 214 1.21 20.95 -0.59
CA LEU A 214 1.97 21.14 0.63
C LEU A 214 3.39 21.46 0.19
N SER A 215 3.86 22.67 0.53
CA SER A 215 5.21 23.07 0.20
C SER A 215 6.14 21.95 0.70
N LYS A 216 7.05 21.48 -0.12
CA LYS A 216 8.07 20.49 0.24
C LYS A 216 8.66 20.76 1.65
N ARG A 217 8.71 22.03 2.05
CA ARG A 217 9.15 22.45 3.37
C ARG A 217 8.19 22.02 4.48
N VAL A 218 6.89 22.16 4.27
CA VAL A 218 5.84 21.76 5.25
C VAL A 218 5.82 20.24 5.39
N GLU A 219 5.91 19.52 4.27
CA GLU A 219 6.00 18.06 4.27
C GLU A 219 7.24 17.57 5.02
N ASN A 220 8.42 18.14 4.76
CA ASN A 220 9.64 17.80 5.48
C ASN A 220 9.55 18.10 7.00
N ILE A 221 8.94 19.22 7.38
CA ILE A 221 8.72 19.54 8.81
C ILE A 221 7.80 18.52 9.46
N ALA A 222 6.71 18.15 8.79
CA ALA A 222 5.78 17.14 9.30
C ALA A 222 6.44 15.76 9.45
N VAL A 223 7.32 15.37 8.50
CA VAL A 223 8.12 14.15 8.60
C VAL A 223 9.06 14.19 9.80
N ILE A 224 9.73 15.31 10.04
CA ILE A 224 10.60 15.47 11.22
C ILE A 224 9.79 15.35 12.51
N ILE A 225 8.63 16.01 12.59
CA ILE A 225 7.75 15.96 13.77
C ILE A 225 7.32 14.52 14.04
N LYS A 226 6.79 13.78 13.03
CA LYS A 226 6.31 12.41 13.23
C LYS A 226 7.43 11.45 13.67
N VAL A 227 8.61 11.54 13.10
CA VAL A 227 9.77 10.73 13.50
C VAL A 227 10.22 11.09 14.91
N ALA A 228 10.31 12.38 15.24
CA ALA A 228 10.67 12.84 16.58
C ALA A 228 9.68 12.35 17.64
N ILE A 229 8.39 12.35 17.36
CA ILE A 229 7.33 11.87 18.26
C ILE A 229 7.45 10.36 18.51
N ILE A 230 7.75 9.58 17.47
CA ILE A 230 7.96 8.12 17.61
C ILE A 230 9.20 7.85 18.46
N ILE A 231 10.31 8.53 18.17
CA ILE A 231 11.54 8.40 18.96
C ILE A 231 11.29 8.82 20.42
N LEU A 232 10.56 9.91 20.62
CA LEU A 232 10.20 10.39 21.96
C LEU A 232 9.38 9.34 22.72
N PHE A 233 8.37 8.71 22.08
CA PHE A 233 7.60 7.62 22.67
C PHE A 233 8.51 6.45 23.06
N ILE A 234 9.43 6.04 22.16
CA ILE A 234 10.38 4.96 22.43
C ILE A 234 11.27 5.31 23.62
N VAL A 235 11.89 6.48 23.62
CA VAL A 235 12.83 6.90 24.69
C VAL A 235 12.12 6.99 26.04
N ILE A 236 10.95 7.61 26.10
CA ILE A 236 10.19 7.71 27.35
C ILE A 236 9.73 6.33 27.81
N GLY A 237 9.19 5.53 26.88
CA GLY A 237 8.63 4.22 27.19
C GLY A 237 9.67 3.23 27.71
N LEU A 238 10.95 3.34 27.31
CA LEU A 238 12.04 2.49 27.82
C LEU A 238 12.15 2.51 29.33
N PHE A 239 11.86 3.63 29.99
CA PHE A 239 11.92 3.77 31.45
C PHE A 239 10.72 3.11 32.18
N TYR A 240 9.69 2.70 31.43
CA TYR A 240 8.46 2.12 31.98
C TYR A 240 8.26 0.65 31.54
N ILE A 241 9.27 0.05 30.93
CA ILE A 241 9.24 -1.36 30.55
C ILE A 241 9.23 -2.24 31.81
N LYS A 242 8.31 -3.19 31.85
CA LYS A 242 8.22 -4.24 32.86
C LYS A 242 8.50 -5.59 32.20
N ALA A 243 9.54 -6.29 32.65
CA ALA A 243 9.93 -7.60 32.08
C ALA A 243 8.79 -8.63 32.14
N GLU A 244 7.90 -8.53 33.13
CA GLU A 244 6.73 -9.39 33.26
C GLU A 244 5.75 -9.28 32.09
N ASN A 245 5.69 -8.13 31.40
CA ASN A 245 4.83 -7.94 30.24
C ASN A 245 5.28 -8.73 29.01
N TYR A 246 6.55 -9.20 29.00
CA TYR A 246 7.08 -10.04 27.93
C TYR A 246 6.89 -11.54 28.17
N VAL A 247 6.23 -11.94 29.26
CA VAL A 247 6.06 -13.36 29.59
C VAL A 247 4.59 -13.76 29.49
N PRO A 248 4.25 -14.71 28.62
CA PRO A 248 5.09 -15.32 27.60
C PRO A 248 5.31 -14.41 26.38
N PHE A 249 6.53 -14.38 25.83
CA PHE A 249 6.85 -13.52 24.70
C PHE A 249 6.01 -13.87 23.45
N TYR A 250 5.82 -15.18 23.19
CA TYR A 250 4.88 -15.67 22.19
C TYR A 250 3.88 -16.62 22.84
N PRO A 251 2.64 -16.17 23.13
CA PRO A 251 1.64 -16.95 23.83
C PRO A 251 1.21 -18.19 23.06
N LYS A 252 1.05 -19.33 23.78
CA LYS A 252 0.67 -20.63 23.18
C LYS A 252 -0.61 -20.58 22.34
N LYS A 253 -1.59 -19.78 22.73
CA LYS A 253 -2.87 -19.63 21.99
C LYS A 253 -2.70 -19.13 20.57
N PHE A 254 -1.60 -18.44 20.26
CA PHE A 254 -1.28 -17.90 18.94
C PHE A 254 -0.35 -18.81 18.14
N GLN A 255 0.16 -19.89 18.75
CA GLN A 255 1.06 -20.86 18.10
C GLN A 255 0.26 -21.82 17.21
N THR A 256 -0.34 -21.29 16.14
CA THR A 256 -1.13 -22.02 15.17
C THR A 256 -0.31 -22.39 13.92
N PRO A 257 -0.77 -23.34 13.08
CA PRO A 257 -0.10 -23.61 11.79
C PRO A 257 0.00 -22.36 10.90
N PRO A 258 1.00 -22.28 10.01
CA PRO A 258 2.08 -23.23 9.81
C PRO A 258 3.23 -23.11 10.84
N LEU A 259 3.91 -24.21 11.11
CA LEU A 259 5.11 -24.28 11.96
C LEU A 259 4.96 -23.67 13.36
N GLY A 260 3.75 -23.55 13.90
CA GLY A 260 3.48 -22.87 15.17
C GLY A 260 3.63 -21.33 15.10
N MET A 261 3.88 -20.77 13.92
CA MET A 261 4.08 -19.33 13.72
C MET A 261 2.85 -18.63 13.11
N GLY A 262 1.70 -19.29 13.09
CA GLY A 262 0.49 -18.75 12.41
C GLY A 262 0.08 -17.39 12.93
N GLY A 263 0.09 -17.15 14.23
CA GLY A 263 -0.22 -15.83 14.80
C GLY A 263 0.77 -14.74 14.39
N ILE A 264 2.09 -15.03 14.44
CA ILE A 264 3.12 -14.09 13.97
C ILE A 264 2.94 -13.80 12.48
N SER A 265 2.63 -14.83 11.67
CA SER A 265 2.45 -14.69 10.22
C SER A 265 1.18 -13.90 9.88
N THR A 266 0.07 -14.13 10.61
CA THR A 266 -1.17 -13.36 10.46
C THR A 266 -0.94 -11.90 10.83
N ALA A 267 -0.32 -11.65 11.97
CA ALA A 267 0.06 -10.29 12.37
C ALA A 267 1.00 -9.65 11.34
N ALA A 268 1.99 -10.39 10.78
CA ALA A 268 2.88 -9.87 9.75
C ALA A 268 2.12 -9.47 8.48
N ALA A 269 1.15 -10.28 8.06
CA ALA A 269 0.30 -9.96 6.91
C ALA A 269 -0.57 -8.71 7.15
N THR A 270 -1.02 -8.47 8.40
CA THR A 270 -1.81 -7.27 8.74
C THR A 270 -0.92 -6.05 8.90
N VAL A 271 0.18 -6.13 9.68
CA VAL A 271 1.09 -4.99 9.90
C VAL A 271 1.88 -4.60 8.65
N PHE A 272 1.81 -5.40 7.59
CA PHE A 272 2.36 -5.05 6.29
C PHE A 272 1.82 -3.71 5.79
N PHE A 273 0.58 -3.37 6.12
CA PHE A 273 -0.03 -2.05 5.89
C PHE A 273 0.88 -0.90 6.33
N ALA A 274 1.58 -1.05 7.46
CA ALA A 274 2.47 -0.02 7.97
C ALA A 274 3.70 0.27 7.10
N PHE A 275 4.01 -0.59 6.12
CA PHE A 275 5.10 -0.41 5.17
C PHE A 275 4.63 0.09 3.80
N ILE A 276 3.32 0.15 3.55
CA ILE A 276 2.75 0.62 2.27
C ILE A 276 3.07 2.09 2.08
N GLY A 277 3.38 2.47 0.82
CA GLY A 277 3.73 3.84 0.44
C GLY A 277 5.16 3.99 -0.11
N PHE A 278 6.07 3.02 0.13
CA PHE A 278 7.40 3.09 -0.49
C PHE A 278 7.35 2.90 -2.02
N ASP A 279 6.35 2.25 -2.55
CA ASP A 279 6.08 2.07 -3.97
C ASP A 279 5.74 3.39 -4.68
N ALA A 280 5.16 4.36 -3.95
CA ALA A 280 4.97 5.72 -4.43
C ALA A 280 6.31 6.43 -4.77
N LEU A 281 7.44 5.99 -4.18
CA LEU A 281 8.76 6.47 -4.54
C LEU A 281 9.15 6.06 -5.96
N ALA A 282 8.71 4.88 -6.41
CA ALA A 282 8.91 4.44 -7.77
C ALA A 282 8.13 5.31 -8.78
N ALA A 283 6.96 5.83 -8.41
CA ALA A 283 6.19 6.79 -9.20
C ALA A 283 6.93 8.13 -9.36
N ASN A 284 7.78 8.50 -8.39
CA ASN A 284 8.60 9.71 -8.47
C ASN A 284 9.93 9.50 -9.23
N SER A 285 10.18 8.32 -9.82
CA SER A 285 11.43 8.02 -10.53
C SER A 285 11.66 8.91 -11.74
N ALA A 286 10.60 9.34 -12.43
CA ALA A 286 10.69 10.26 -13.56
C ALA A 286 11.18 11.67 -13.16
N GLU A 287 10.92 12.10 -11.93
CA GLU A 287 11.35 13.39 -11.36
C GLU A 287 12.65 13.28 -10.56
N THR A 288 13.27 12.10 -10.50
CA THR A 288 14.45 11.82 -9.69
C THR A 288 15.73 12.04 -10.50
N LYS A 289 16.70 12.76 -9.90
CA LYS A 289 18.08 12.84 -10.40
C LYS A 289 18.74 11.49 -10.23
N ASP A 290 19.39 10.97 -11.29
CA ASP A 290 20.05 9.66 -11.28
C ASP A 290 19.16 8.57 -10.63
N PRO A 291 17.98 8.24 -11.25
CA PRO A 291 16.99 7.35 -10.63
C PRO A 291 17.57 5.98 -10.29
N ALA A 292 18.56 5.51 -11.06
CA ALA A 292 19.23 4.24 -10.83
C ALA A 292 19.95 4.14 -9.47
N LYS A 293 20.33 5.26 -8.88
CA LYS A 293 20.97 5.31 -7.56
C LYS A 293 20.04 5.87 -6.49
N ASN A 294 19.34 6.96 -6.81
CA ASN A 294 18.61 7.72 -5.79
C ASN A 294 17.28 7.06 -5.42
N VAL A 295 16.58 6.41 -6.38
CA VAL A 295 15.34 5.66 -6.06
C VAL A 295 15.67 4.47 -5.17
N VAL A 296 16.74 3.74 -5.46
CA VAL A 296 17.21 2.61 -4.63
C VAL A 296 17.46 3.07 -3.19
N LYS A 297 18.26 4.16 -3.02
CA LYS A 297 18.56 4.71 -1.69
C LYS A 297 17.30 5.22 -0.99
N GLY A 298 16.38 5.82 -1.74
CA GLY A 298 15.09 6.29 -1.24
C GLY A 298 14.25 5.15 -0.66
N ILE A 299 14.01 4.11 -1.45
CA ILE A 299 13.19 2.95 -1.04
C ILE A 299 13.84 2.21 0.12
N MET A 300 15.12 1.82 -0.02
CA MET A 300 15.81 1.05 1.02
C MET A 300 15.99 1.86 2.30
N GLY A 301 16.32 3.15 2.20
CA GLY A 301 16.43 4.04 3.35
C GLY A 301 15.10 4.18 4.10
N THR A 302 13.99 4.32 3.38
CA THR A 302 12.64 4.37 3.97
C THR A 302 12.32 3.08 4.73
N VAL A 303 12.52 1.92 4.11
CA VAL A 303 12.21 0.61 4.74
C VAL A 303 13.10 0.37 5.97
N ILE A 304 14.41 0.69 5.90
CA ILE A 304 15.34 0.52 7.03
C ILE A 304 14.93 1.41 8.21
N ILE A 305 14.62 2.68 7.96
CA ILE A 305 14.17 3.60 9.02
C ILE A 305 12.85 3.13 9.60
N ALA A 306 11.88 2.74 8.75
CA ALA A 306 10.58 2.26 9.19
C ALA A 306 10.70 1.01 10.08
N VAL A 307 11.49 0.00 9.70
CA VAL A 307 11.61 -1.23 10.51
C VAL A 307 12.27 -0.95 11.86
N LEU A 308 13.31 -0.10 11.90
CA LEU A 308 13.95 0.27 13.16
C LEU A 308 12.96 0.94 14.12
N LEU A 309 12.16 1.87 13.61
CA LEU A 309 11.15 2.56 14.42
C LEU A 309 10.03 1.61 14.84
N TYR A 310 9.50 0.79 13.93
CA TYR A 310 8.33 -0.07 14.20
C TYR A 310 8.64 -1.21 15.16
N VAL A 311 9.79 -1.88 14.99
CA VAL A 311 10.23 -2.94 15.90
C VAL A 311 10.49 -2.37 17.29
N SER A 312 11.23 -1.25 17.39
CA SER A 312 11.50 -0.61 18.67
C SER A 312 10.24 -0.12 19.35
N PHE A 313 9.33 0.53 18.60
CA PHE A 313 8.05 1.00 19.11
C PHE A 313 7.18 -0.15 19.64
N SER A 314 7.09 -1.25 18.88
CA SER A 314 6.29 -2.42 19.27
C SER A 314 6.81 -3.09 20.52
N LEU A 315 8.14 -3.22 20.65
CA LEU A 315 8.78 -3.75 21.85
C LEU A 315 8.49 -2.86 23.05
N VAL A 316 8.70 -1.55 22.93
CA VAL A 316 8.45 -0.60 24.02
C VAL A 316 6.98 -0.61 24.43
N LEU A 317 6.06 -0.54 23.48
CA LEU A 317 4.61 -0.56 23.73
C LEU A 317 4.18 -1.80 24.53
N THR A 318 4.59 -2.98 24.07
CA THR A 318 4.25 -4.26 24.72
C THR A 318 5.01 -4.48 26.02
N GLY A 319 6.14 -3.81 26.22
CA GLY A 319 6.87 -3.78 27.48
C GLY A 319 6.24 -2.84 28.52
N MET A 320 5.68 -1.70 28.11
CA MET A 320 4.99 -0.75 29.00
C MET A 320 3.68 -1.31 29.53
N VAL A 321 2.89 -1.95 28.68
CA VAL A 321 1.54 -2.45 28.99
C VAL A 321 1.39 -3.89 28.51
N ASN A 322 0.77 -4.72 29.35
CA ASN A 322 0.48 -6.10 28.97
C ASN A 322 -0.35 -6.15 27.68
N TYR A 323 0.08 -6.95 26.71
CA TYR A 323 -0.52 -7.05 25.39
C TYR A 323 -2.02 -7.30 25.40
N LYS A 324 -2.57 -8.01 26.40
CA LYS A 324 -4.01 -8.29 26.54
C LYS A 324 -4.87 -7.02 26.68
N ARG A 325 -4.27 -5.91 27.13
CA ARG A 325 -4.93 -4.62 27.34
C ARG A 325 -4.73 -3.64 26.18
N LEU A 326 -3.99 -4.02 25.13
CA LEU A 326 -3.63 -3.17 24.01
C LEU A 326 -4.62 -3.23 22.83
N ASN A 327 -5.72 -3.98 22.96
CA ASN A 327 -6.81 -3.99 21.97
C ASN A 327 -7.71 -2.77 22.17
N VAL A 328 -7.18 -1.60 21.88
CA VAL A 328 -7.82 -0.28 21.96
C VAL A 328 -7.51 0.53 20.72
N ASP A 329 -8.30 1.56 20.43
CA ASP A 329 -8.19 2.33 19.20
C ASP A 329 -7.02 3.32 19.17
N ASP A 330 -6.40 3.59 20.35
CA ASP A 330 -5.27 4.53 20.53
C ASP A 330 -4.16 3.95 21.44
N PRO A 331 -3.60 2.77 21.15
CA PRO A 331 -2.76 2.01 22.09
C PRO A 331 -1.52 2.76 22.57
N ALA A 332 -0.91 3.62 21.75
CA ALA A 332 0.23 4.43 22.17
C ALA A 332 -0.18 5.48 23.22
N ALA A 333 -1.27 6.18 22.99
CA ALA A 333 -1.82 7.15 23.93
C ALA A 333 -2.30 6.45 25.22
N TYR A 334 -2.96 5.31 25.08
CA TYR A 334 -3.40 4.47 26.18
C TYR A 334 -2.24 4.01 27.06
N ALA A 335 -1.13 3.55 26.47
CA ALA A 335 0.04 3.11 27.22
C ALA A 335 0.61 4.23 28.10
N LEU A 336 0.71 5.44 27.59
CA LEU A 336 1.16 6.61 28.36
C LEU A 336 0.20 6.98 29.49
N LYS A 337 -1.12 6.86 29.27
CA LYS A 337 -2.13 7.06 30.33
C LYS A 337 -1.98 6.03 31.44
N VAL A 338 -1.77 4.76 31.10
CA VAL A 338 -1.62 3.66 32.09
C VAL A 338 -0.40 3.87 32.99
N VAL A 339 0.69 4.42 32.48
CA VAL A 339 1.90 4.70 33.27
C VAL A 339 1.91 6.09 33.90
N GLY A 340 0.79 6.83 33.82
CA GLY A 340 0.62 8.13 34.53
C GLY A 340 1.23 9.33 33.77
N LEU A 341 1.60 9.19 32.51
CA LEU A 341 2.28 10.21 31.70
C LEU A 341 1.32 11.07 30.87
N THR A 342 0.35 11.72 31.51
CA THR A 342 -0.73 12.47 30.83
C THR A 342 -0.23 13.64 29.98
N ALA A 343 0.80 14.37 30.41
CA ALA A 343 1.36 15.46 29.59
C ALA A 343 2.00 14.95 28.31
N TRP A 344 2.76 13.85 28.39
CA TRP A 344 3.38 13.21 27.24
C TRP A 344 2.35 12.59 26.31
N ASN A 345 1.25 12.04 26.83
CA ASN A 345 0.13 11.58 26.03
C ASN A 345 -0.41 12.67 25.10
N LYS A 346 -0.63 13.89 25.61
CA LYS A 346 -1.11 15.02 24.77
C LYS A 346 -0.13 15.34 23.64
N LEU A 347 1.16 15.37 23.93
CA LEU A 347 2.19 15.65 22.94
C LEU A 347 2.26 14.56 21.87
N ILE A 348 2.27 13.28 22.27
CA ILE A 348 2.28 12.13 21.36
C ILE A 348 1.01 12.13 20.49
N THR A 349 -0.15 12.42 21.06
CA THR A 349 -1.42 12.52 20.33
C THR A 349 -1.35 13.58 19.21
N VAL A 350 -0.90 14.80 19.55
CA VAL A 350 -0.78 15.88 18.55
C VAL A 350 0.16 15.46 17.41
N GLY A 351 1.31 14.87 17.77
CA GLY A 351 2.27 14.41 16.76
C GLY A 351 1.73 13.26 15.91
N ALA A 352 0.98 12.33 16.50
CA ALA A 352 0.31 11.27 15.76
C ALA A 352 -0.72 11.83 14.77
N LEU A 353 -1.57 12.77 15.23
CA LEU A 353 -2.57 13.44 14.36
C LEU A 353 -1.90 14.17 13.19
N VAL A 354 -0.82 14.92 13.42
CA VAL A 354 -0.05 15.57 12.34
C VAL A 354 0.53 14.54 11.38
N GLY A 355 1.08 13.44 11.90
CA GLY A 355 1.64 12.35 11.11
C GLY A 355 0.61 11.67 10.22
N ILE A 356 -0.53 11.30 10.79
CA ILE A 356 -1.65 10.65 10.11
C ILE A 356 -2.25 11.59 9.05
N PHE A 357 -2.45 12.87 9.39
CA PHE A 357 -2.97 13.88 8.48
C PHE A 357 -2.12 14.05 7.22
N THR A 358 -0.80 14.10 7.38
CA THR A 358 0.12 14.23 6.23
C THR A 358 0.20 12.96 5.38
N ALA A 359 0.13 11.78 5.99
CA ALA A 359 0.03 10.52 5.26
C ALA A 359 -1.24 10.47 4.39
N MET A 360 -2.37 10.91 4.95
CA MET A 360 -3.66 10.99 4.25
C MET A 360 -3.59 11.87 3.00
N ILE A 361 -2.96 13.05 3.10
CA ILE A 361 -2.74 13.95 1.95
C ILE A 361 -1.93 13.25 0.86
N THR A 362 -0.85 12.59 1.24
CA THR A 362 0.04 11.90 0.30
C THR A 362 -0.70 10.76 -0.42
N MET A 363 -1.48 9.96 0.31
CA MET A 363 -2.26 8.85 -0.26
C MET A 363 -3.39 9.34 -1.16
N LEU A 364 -4.12 10.40 -0.78
CA LEU A 364 -5.19 10.96 -1.62
C LEU A 364 -4.63 11.55 -2.92
N LEU A 365 -3.48 12.21 -2.85
CA LEU A 365 -2.77 12.72 -4.03
C LEU A 365 -2.29 11.56 -4.92
N GLY A 366 -1.71 10.51 -4.35
CA GLY A 366 -1.27 9.30 -5.07
C GLY A 366 -2.40 8.63 -5.83
N GLY A 367 -3.54 8.39 -5.16
CA GLY A 367 -4.74 7.79 -5.76
C GLY A 367 -5.32 8.63 -6.89
N SER A 368 -5.38 9.95 -6.71
CA SER A 368 -5.87 10.86 -7.75
C SER A 368 -4.95 10.90 -8.98
N ARG A 369 -3.63 10.81 -8.78
CA ARG A 369 -2.65 10.72 -9.89
C ARG A 369 -2.75 9.40 -10.64
N LEU A 370 -3.00 8.29 -9.93
CA LEU A 370 -3.22 6.99 -10.57
C LEU A 370 -4.50 6.96 -11.39
N LEU A 371 -5.62 7.48 -10.84
CA LEU A 371 -6.87 7.65 -11.61
C LEU A 371 -6.66 8.50 -12.85
N TYR A 372 -5.95 9.60 -12.72
CA TYR A 372 -5.57 10.46 -13.83
C TYR A 372 -4.77 9.68 -14.89
N ALA A 373 -3.77 8.90 -14.49
CA ALA A 373 -2.96 8.13 -15.43
C ALA A 373 -3.81 7.11 -16.22
N LEU A 374 -4.69 6.39 -15.52
CA LEU A 374 -5.60 5.43 -16.16
C LEU A 374 -6.61 6.11 -17.10
N GLY A 375 -7.13 7.29 -16.75
CA GLY A 375 -8.00 8.10 -17.60
C GLY A 375 -7.26 8.66 -18.82
N ARG A 376 -6.05 9.21 -18.63
CA ARG A 376 -5.17 9.68 -19.71
C ARG A 376 -4.90 8.59 -20.74
N ASP A 377 -4.63 7.38 -20.27
CA ASP A 377 -4.31 6.23 -21.10
C ASP A 377 -5.57 5.58 -21.73
N GLY A 378 -6.78 6.11 -21.42
CA GLY A 378 -8.06 5.70 -22.00
C GLY A 378 -8.64 4.43 -21.37
N LEU A 379 -8.11 3.98 -20.23
CA LEU A 379 -8.63 2.82 -19.51
C LEU A 379 -9.81 3.16 -18.60
N LEU A 380 -9.96 4.43 -18.24
CA LEU A 380 -11.10 5.05 -17.55
C LEU A 380 -11.62 6.22 -18.37
N PRO A 381 -12.83 6.77 -18.04
CA PRO A 381 -13.39 7.91 -18.75
C PRO A 381 -12.43 9.10 -18.85
N ASP A 382 -12.46 9.82 -20.00
CA ASP A 382 -11.55 10.94 -20.26
C ASP A 382 -11.65 12.06 -19.22
N SER A 383 -12.79 12.18 -18.52
CA SER A 383 -12.95 13.10 -17.38
C SER A 383 -11.93 12.84 -16.26
N MET A 384 -11.58 11.56 -16.01
CA MET A 384 -10.54 11.21 -15.02
C MET A 384 -9.14 11.61 -15.49
N GLY A 385 -8.90 11.63 -16.80
CA GLY A 385 -7.64 12.02 -17.43
C GLY A 385 -7.50 13.53 -17.69
N SER A 386 -8.37 14.36 -17.14
CA SER A 386 -8.34 15.83 -17.27
C SER A 386 -7.64 16.50 -16.09
N VAL A 387 -6.98 17.63 -16.37
CA VAL A 387 -6.35 18.49 -15.36
C VAL A 387 -7.02 19.85 -15.39
N HIS A 388 -7.38 20.37 -14.23
CA HIS A 388 -7.97 21.69 -14.10
C HIS A 388 -6.98 22.80 -14.54
N ALA A 389 -7.33 23.58 -15.55
CA ALA A 389 -6.41 24.51 -16.21
C ALA A 389 -5.75 25.55 -15.28
N LYS A 390 -6.45 26.02 -14.25
CA LYS A 390 -5.92 27.02 -13.30
C LYS A 390 -5.23 26.39 -12.10
N LYS A 391 -5.74 25.26 -11.60
CA LYS A 391 -5.26 24.63 -10.35
C LYS A 391 -4.16 23.59 -10.60
N MET A 392 -4.00 23.14 -11.84
CA MET A 392 -3.02 22.12 -12.25
C MET A 392 -3.15 20.80 -11.46
N ILE A 393 -4.37 20.45 -11.06
CA ILE A 393 -4.71 19.20 -10.35
C ILE A 393 -5.75 18.42 -11.15
N PRO A 394 -5.79 17.09 -11.04
CA PRO A 394 -6.83 16.24 -11.63
C PRO A 394 -8.09 16.28 -10.75
N ASP A 395 -8.89 17.34 -10.85
CA ASP A 395 -10.01 17.66 -9.97
C ASP A 395 -11.08 16.56 -9.91
N HIS A 396 -11.49 15.99 -11.04
CA HIS A 396 -12.44 14.86 -11.07
C HIS A 396 -11.88 13.64 -10.37
N ALA A 397 -10.59 13.34 -10.56
CA ALA A 397 -9.94 12.21 -9.90
C ALA A 397 -9.84 12.44 -8.37
N VAL A 398 -9.55 13.67 -7.92
CA VAL A 398 -9.57 14.03 -6.49
C VAL A 398 -10.98 13.85 -5.91
N ILE A 399 -12.01 14.33 -6.58
CA ILE A 399 -13.41 14.21 -6.12
C ILE A 399 -13.82 12.75 -5.99
N VAL A 400 -13.56 11.91 -7.01
CA VAL A 400 -13.89 10.48 -6.98
C VAL A 400 -13.13 9.77 -5.86
N SER A 401 -11.82 10.01 -5.74
CA SER A 401 -11.01 9.44 -4.65
C SER A 401 -11.56 9.82 -3.28
N THR A 402 -11.97 11.08 -3.12
CA THR A 402 -12.54 11.60 -1.86
C THR A 402 -13.85 10.93 -1.51
N ILE A 403 -14.77 10.80 -2.48
CA ILE A 403 -16.08 10.18 -2.25
C ILE A 403 -15.89 8.72 -1.82
N VAL A 404 -15.07 7.97 -2.55
CA VAL A 404 -14.81 6.56 -2.22
C VAL A 404 -14.16 6.47 -0.84
N ALA A 405 -13.12 7.25 -0.57
CA ALA A 405 -12.44 7.24 0.73
C ALA A 405 -13.37 7.63 1.89
N ALA A 406 -14.23 8.65 1.72
CA ALA A 406 -15.17 9.08 2.75
C ALA A 406 -16.22 8.01 3.08
N ILE A 407 -16.73 7.30 2.05
CA ILE A 407 -17.68 6.19 2.24
C ILE A 407 -17.02 5.08 3.07
N PHE A 408 -15.83 4.64 2.68
CA PHE A 408 -15.15 3.56 3.40
C PHE A 408 -14.70 4.00 4.81
N ALA A 409 -14.21 5.22 4.99
CA ALA A 409 -13.83 5.77 6.29
C ALA A 409 -15.02 5.85 7.26
N GLY A 410 -16.21 6.16 6.74
CA GLY A 410 -17.43 6.23 7.54
C GLY A 410 -18.02 4.88 7.93
N LEU A 411 -17.81 3.83 7.12
CA LEU A 411 -18.57 2.59 7.24
C LEU A 411 -17.72 1.36 7.65
N VAL A 412 -16.41 1.36 7.38
CA VAL A 412 -15.57 0.17 7.52
C VAL A 412 -14.50 0.38 8.60
N PRO A 413 -14.35 -0.56 9.54
CA PRO A 413 -13.34 -0.49 10.59
C PRO A 413 -11.91 -0.51 10.06
N LEU A 414 -10.98 0.05 10.82
CA LEU A 414 -9.56 0.15 10.46
C LEU A 414 -8.92 -1.18 10.10
N MET A 415 -9.21 -2.25 10.84
CA MET A 415 -8.55 -3.56 10.64
C MET A 415 -8.97 -4.21 9.33
N GLU A 416 -10.24 -4.09 8.96
CA GLU A 416 -10.77 -4.55 7.69
C GLU A 416 -10.19 -3.75 6.53
N LEU A 417 -10.10 -2.40 6.69
CA LEU A 417 -9.46 -1.54 5.70
C LEU A 417 -7.99 -1.95 5.49
N ALA A 418 -7.21 -2.11 6.56
CA ALA A 418 -5.81 -2.53 6.50
C ALA A 418 -5.65 -3.88 5.80
N SER A 419 -6.53 -4.84 6.09
CA SER A 419 -6.50 -6.16 5.46
C SER A 419 -6.81 -6.11 3.96
N LEU A 420 -7.79 -5.28 3.55
CA LEU A 420 -8.17 -5.10 2.13
C LEU A 420 -7.06 -4.38 1.35
N ILE A 421 -6.44 -3.35 1.94
CA ILE A 421 -5.28 -2.65 1.38
C ILE A 421 -4.16 -3.64 1.12
N ASN A 422 -3.79 -4.42 2.14
CA ASN A 422 -2.71 -5.40 2.03
C ASN A 422 -2.96 -6.40 0.90
N ALA A 423 -4.18 -6.89 0.74
CA ALA A 423 -4.50 -7.85 -0.31
C ALA A 423 -4.31 -7.25 -1.71
N GLY A 424 -4.77 -6.01 -1.94
CA GLY A 424 -4.58 -5.30 -3.21
C GLY A 424 -3.10 -5.06 -3.53
N THR A 425 -2.37 -4.53 -2.56
CA THR A 425 -0.94 -4.21 -2.67
C THR A 425 -0.08 -5.46 -2.87
N LEU A 426 -0.31 -6.52 -2.10
CA LEU A 426 0.46 -7.76 -2.20
C LEU A 426 0.30 -8.47 -3.55
N ILE A 427 -0.86 -8.32 -4.23
CA ILE A 427 -1.05 -8.81 -5.60
C ILE A 427 -0.12 -8.05 -6.57
N ALA A 428 -0.08 -6.72 -6.48
CA ALA A 428 0.81 -5.90 -7.28
C ALA A 428 2.28 -6.26 -6.99
N PHE A 429 2.65 -6.43 -5.73
CA PHE A 429 4.00 -6.75 -5.28
C PHE A 429 4.47 -8.13 -5.73
N ALA A 430 3.60 -9.14 -5.71
CA ALA A 430 3.89 -10.45 -6.28
C ALA A 430 4.17 -10.36 -7.79
N LEU A 431 3.32 -9.65 -8.53
CA LEU A 431 3.49 -9.48 -9.98
C LEU A 431 4.76 -8.69 -10.33
N ILE A 432 5.08 -7.63 -9.58
CA ILE A 432 6.31 -6.87 -9.77
C ILE A 432 7.54 -7.72 -9.44
N SER A 433 7.52 -8.48 -8.34
CA SER A 433 8.64 -9.35 -7.98
C SER A 433 8.89 -10.42 -9.04
N PHE A 434 7.88 -11.15 -9.49
CA PHE A 434 8.02 -12.11 -10.59
C PHE A 434 8.37 -11.43 -11.92
N GLY A 435 8.00 -10.16 -12.10
CA GLY A 435 8.28 -9.35 -13.28
C GLY A 435 9.75 -9.08 -13.53
N ILE A 436 10.62 -9.23 -12.52
CA ILE A 436 12.08 -9.11 -12.70
C ILE A 436 12.61 -10.16 -13.64
N ILE A 437 12.01 -11.37 -13.66
CA ILE A 437 12.47 -12.47 -14.52
C ILE A 437 12.28 -12.08 -16.01
N PRO A 438 11.08 -11.77 -16.50
CA PRO A 438 10.92 -11.34 -17.89
C PRO A 438 11.60 -9.99 -18.18
N LEU A 439 11.72 -9.06 -17.21
CA LEU A 439 12.45 -7.80 -17.42
C LEU A 439 13.89 -8.04 -17.87
N ARG A 440 14.61 -8.94 -17.20
CA ARG A 440 16.01 -9.25 -17.53
C ARG A 440 16.20 -10.01 -18.85
N HIS A 441 15.15 -10.60 -19.39
CA HIS A 441 15.16 -11.24 -20.71
C HIS A 441 14.79 -10.28 -21.85
N ARG A 442 14.34 -9.05 -21.55
CA ARG A 442 14.00 -8.03 -22.54
C ARG A 442 15.26 -7.35 -23.07
N LYS A 443 15.55 -7.55 -24.37
CA LYS A 443 16.71 -6.95 -25.06
C LYS A 443 16.51 -5.47 -25.40
N ASP A 444 15.27 -5.02 -25.49
CA ASP A 444 14.87 -3.65 -25.81
C ASP A 444 14.87 -2.72 -24.58
N ILE A 445 15.06 -3.27 -23.36
CA ILE A 445 15.16 -2.51 -22.13
C ILE A 445 16.57 -2.68 -21.57
N VAL A 446 17.37 -1.64 -21.69
CA VAL A 446 18.75 -1.65 -21.16
C VAL A 446 18.76 -1.12 -19.74
N ASN A 447 19.09 -1.99 -18.78
CA ASN A 447 19.31 -1.59 -17.38
C ASN A 447 20.80 -1.61 -17.04
N ASN A 448 21.43 -0.44 -17.06
CA ASN A 448 22.82 -0.23 -16.65
C ASN A 448 22.94 0.20 -15.18
N GLY A 449 21.83 0.30 -14.44
CA GLY A 449 21.79 0.71 -13.05
C GLY A 449 21.64 -0.45 -12.08
N PHE A 450 20.80 -0.24 -11.07
CA PHE A 450 20.59 -1.22 -10.00
C PHE A 450 19.95 -2.51 -10.53
N LYS A 451 20.46 -3.63 -10.04
CA LYS A 451 19.92 -4.97 -10.29
C LYS A 451 19.77 -5.70 -8.95
N MET A 452 18.58 -6.26 -8.71
CA MET A 452 18.29 -7.06 -7.53
C MET A 452 19.27 -8.23 -7.41
N SER A 453 19.85 -8.40 -6.21
CA SER A 453 20.85 -9.43 -5.93
C SER A 453 20.25 -10.84 -5.96
N PHE A 454 21.10 -11.87 -5.99
CA PHE A 454 20.70 -13.28 -5.94
C PHE A 454 19.62 -13.68 -6.95
N TYR A 455 19.69 -13.14 -8.16
CA TYR A 455 18.80 -13.50 -9.26
C TYR A 455 19.03 -14.96 -9.70
N PRO A 456 17.99 -15.76 -10.00
CA PRO A 456 16.54 -15.42 -9.96
C PRO A 456 15.89 -15.73 -8.60
N VAL A 457 16.63 -16.16 -7.59
CA VAL A 457 16.12 -16.71 -6.32
C VAL A 457 15.37 -15.65 -5.52
N LEU A 458 15.98 -14.47 -5.32
CA LEU A 458 15.38 -13.42 -4.47
C LEU A 458 14.07 -12.86 -5.04
N PRO A 459 13.94 -12.56 -6.36
CA PRO A 459 12.65 -12.22 -6.97
C PRO A 459 11.56 -13.27 -6.77
N ILE A 460 11.91 -14.55 -6.90
CA ILE A 460 10.96 -15.66 -6.71
C ILE A 460 10.52 -15.72 -5.25
N ILE A 461 11.44 -15.68 -4.30
CA ILE A 461 11.12 -15.69 -2.86
C ILE A 461 10.25 -14.50 -2.50
N SER A 462 10.57 -13.29 -2.98
CA SER A 462 9.78 -12.08 -2.75
C SER A 462 8.34 -12.24 -3.24
N GLY A 463 8.15 -12.75 -4.45
CA GLY A 463 6.83 -13.02 -5.01
C GLY A 463 6.06 -14.09 -4.21
N LEU A 464 6.72 -15.19 -3.82
CA LEU A 464 6.11 -16.27 -3.04
C LEU A 464 5.73 -15.81 -1.62
N LEU A 465 6.54 -14.99 -0.96
CA LEU A 465 6.20 -14.42 0.34
C LEU A 465 5.04 -13.42 0.25
N SER A 466 4.94 -12.65 -0.82
CA SER A 466 3.77 -11.80 -1.07
C SER A 466 2.50 -12.65 -1.21
N VAL A 467 2.55 -13.76 -1.96
CA VAL A 467 1.43 -14.72 -2.07
C VAL A 467 1.13 -15.39 -0.72
N TYR A 468 2.15 -15.75 0.05
CA TYR A 468 1.98 -16.31 1.38
C TYR A 468 1.27 -15.34 2.34
N PHE A 469 1.61 -14.06 2.32
CA PHE A 469 0.90 -13.06 3.12
C PHE A 469 -0.56 -12.90 2.69
N ILE A 470 -0.87 -12.94 1.38
CA ILE A 470 -2.27 -12.97 0.90
C ILE A 470 -2.99 -14.22 1.47
N TRP A 471 -2.31 -15.36 1.51
CA TRP A 471 -2.88 -16.58 2.08
C TRP A 471 -3.23 -16.44 3.56
N MET A 472 -2.39 -15.73 4.34
CA MET A 472 -2.58 -15.49 5.78
C MET A 472 -3.69 -14.49 6.10
N LEU A 473 -4.13 -13.66 5.14
CA LEU A 473 -5.22 -12.70 5.35
C LEU A 473 -6.57 -13.41 5.62
N PRO A 474 -7.51 -12.74 6.30
CA PRO A 474 -8.84 -13.26 6.58
C PRO A 474 -9.58 -13.75 5.32
N LYS A 475 -10.39 -14.79 5.46
CA LYS A 475 -11.17 -15.35 4.33
C LYS A 475 -12.05 -14.30 3.67
N MET A 476 -12.70 -13.46 4.47
CA MET A 476 -13.60 -12.41 3.97
C MET A 476 -12.86 -11.39 3.11
N THR A 477 -11.68 -10.96 3.54
CA THR A 477 -10.80 -10.08 2.79
C THR A 477 -10.49 -10.64 1.39
N LYS A 478 -10.13 -11.93 1.31
CA LYS A 478 -9.84 -12.59 0.03
C LYS A 478 -11.06 -12.63 -0.91
N ILE A 479 -12.26 -12.83 -0.36
CA ILE A 479 -13.50 -12.80 -1.14
C ILE A 479 -13.76 -11.38 -1.65
N MET A 480 -13.67 -10.36 -0.79
CA MET A 480 -13.92 -8.96 -1.16
C MET A 480 -12.94 -8.46 -2.23
N VAL A 481 -11.65 -8.78 -2.10
CA VAL A 481 -10.65 -8.44 -3.11
C VAL A 481 -10.89 -9.22 -4.41
N GLY A 482 -11.33 -10.47 -4.34
CA GLY A 482 -11.77 -11.23 -5.51
C GLY A 482 -12.92 -10.54 -6.26
N ILE A 483 -13.93 -10.07 -5.53
CA ILE A 483 -15.05 -9.28 -6.10
C ILE A 483 -14.55 -7.98 -6.73
N TRP A 484 -13.64 -7.26 -6.04
CA TRP A 484 -13.03 -6.04 -6.57
C TRP A 484 -12.27 -6.29 -7.88
N LEU A 485 -11.46 -7.35 -7.95
CA LEU A 485 -10.73 -7.70 -9.17
C LEU A 485 -11.66 -8.09 -10.31
N ILE A 486 -12.74 -8.84 -10.01
CA ILE A 486 -13.77 -9.18 -11.02
C ILE A 486 -14.42 -7.90 -11.54
N ALA A 487 -14.79 -6.97 -10.66
CA ALA A 487 -15.34 -5.66 -11.07
C ALA A 487 -14.35 -4.92 -11.98
N GLY A 488 -13.06 -4.91 -11.64
CA GLY A 488 -12.01 -4.32 -12.48
C GLY A 488 -11.92 -4.97 -13.87
N ILE A 489 -12.00 -6.29 -13.93
CA ILE A 489 -12.01 -7.01 -15.21
C ILE A 489 -13.24 -6.64 -16.04
N VAL A 490 -14.41 -6.53 -15.41
CA VAL A 490 -15.65 -6.10 -16.08
C VAL A 490 -15.49 -4.68 -16.65
N VAL A 491 -14.99 -3.73 -15.87
CA VAL A 491 -14.71 -2.35 -16.31
C VAL A 491 -13.73 -2.36 -17.48
N TYR A 492 -12.66 -3.13 -17.41
CA TYR A 492 -11.68 -3.23 -18.49
C TYR A 492 -12.29 -3.77 -19.77
N VAL A 493 -13.06 -4.86 -19.71
CA VAL A 493 -13.66 -5.51 -20.90
C VAL A 493 -14.75 -4.64 -21.51
N THR A 494 -15.57 -3.98 -20.70
CA THR A 494 -16.70 -3.16 -21.18
C THR A 494 -16.25 -1.79 -21.71
N TYR A 495 -15.30 -1.16 -21.04
CA TYR A 495 -14.84 0.19 -21.34
C TYR A 495 -13.39 0.22 -21.85
N GLY A 496 -12.43 -0.23 -21.03
CA GLY A 496 -10.98 -0.05 -21.22
C GLY A 496 -10.51 -0.53 -22.59
N VAL A 497 -10.85 -1.76 -22.98
CA VAL A 497 -10.44 -2.36 -24.28
C VAL A 497 -10.85 -1.52 -25.49
N ARG A 498 -12.03 -0.87 -25.39
CA ARG A 498 -12.58 -0.09 -26.52
C ARG A 498 -11.97 1.29 -26.63
N HIS A 499 -11.53 1.87 -25.53
CA HIS A 499 -11.06 3.25 -25.43
C HIS A 499 -9.55 3.37 -25.22
N SER A 500 -8.85 2.25 -24.94
CA SER A 500 -7.41 2.26 -24.71
C SER A 500 -6.64 2.99 -25.82
N LYS A 501 -5.89 4.01 -25.41
CA LYS A 501 -4.98 4.76 -26.28
C LYS A 501 -3.65 4.01 -26.45
N LEU A 502 -3.31 3.11 -25.52
CA LEU A 502 -2.09 2.30 -25.55
C LEU A 502 -2.11 1.24 -26.65
N GLN A 503 -3.30 0.76 -27.04
CA GLN A 503 -3.46 -0.23 -28.12
C GLN A 503 -3.45 0.40 -29.51
N LYS A 504 -3.70 1.70 -29.63
CA LYS A 504 -3.75 2.45 -30.88
C LYS A 504 -2.36 2.93 -31.33
N GLN A 505 -1.37 2.85 -30.46
CA GLN A 505 0.04 3.12 -30.71
C GLN A 505 0.78 1.81 -31.01
#